data_0ec44d6f2915d80fa90659b5a5eebdb4
#
_entry.id   0ec44d6f2915d80fa90659b5a5eebdb4
#
_cell.length_a   1.000
_cell.length_b   1.000
_cell.length_c   1.000
_cell.angle_alpha   90.00
_cell.angle_beta   90.00
_cell.angle_gamma   90.00
#
_symmetry.space_group_name_H-M   'P 1'
#
loop_
_entity.id
_entity.type
_entity.pdbx_description
1 polymer ?
#
loop_
_entity_poly.entity_id
_entity_poly.type
_entity_poly.pdbx_seq_one_letter_code
_entity_poly.pdbx_strand_id
1 'polypeptide(L)'
;MAECEFRTGNNEEAGKLLNHVRKRYYPVDKYQEYLYLPDGQIKLTENELIDEWGREFFAEGRRRTDLCRWNKFTTGIWWDKQPDADNHTEIFPLKRSTLNSNPNLVQNPGYDSVSR
;
A
#
# COMPACT_ATOMS: atom_id res chain seq x y z
N MET A 1 -6.02 4.96 12.16
CA MET A 1 -5.49 4.90 13.53
C MET A 1 -4.47 3.77 13.68
N ALA A 2 -4.76 2.52 13.38
CA ALA A 2 -3.80 1.40 13.55
C ALA A 2 -2.42 1.65 12.91
N GLU A 3 -2.35 2.19 11.71
CA GLU A 3 -1.08 2.54 11.06
C GLU A 3 -0.31 3.63 11.83
N CYS A 4 -1.01 4.62 12.40
CA CYS A 4 -0.34 5.66 13.18
C CYS A 4 0.32 5.06 14.43
N GLU A 5 -0.39 4.19 15.14
CA GLU A 5 0.14 3.46 16.29
C GLU A 5 1.34 2.59 15.90
N PHE A 6 1.23 1.87 14.79
CA PHE A 6 2.34 1.05 14.28
C PHE A 6 3.58 1.91 13.97
N ARG A 7 3.41 3.04 13.27
CA ARG A 7 4.53 3.94 12.89
C ARG A 7 5.17 4.64 14.08
N THR A 8 4.45 4.79 15.18
CA THR A 8 4.99 5.34 16.45
C THR A 8 5.58 4.26 17.37
N GLY A 9 5.59 2.99 16.93
CA GLY A 9 6.15 1.87 17.68
C GLY A 9 5.18 1.20 18.64
N ASN A 10 3.93 1.63 18.70
CA ASN A 10 2.91 1.06 19.58
C ASN A 10 2.19 -0.11 18.91
N ASN A 11 2.95 -1.19 18.65
CA ASN A 11 2.46 -2.33 17.86
C ASN A 11 1.32 -3.10 18.53
N GLU A 12 1.28 -3.11 19.86
CA GLU A 12 0.20 -3.77 20.61
C GLU A 12 -1.14 -3.07 20.37
N GLU A 13 -1.17 -1.75 20.48
CA GLU A 13 -2.39 -0.98 20.23
C GLU A 13 -2.80 -1.02 18.75
N ALA A 14 -1.83 -0.97 17.85
CA ALA A 14 -2.09 -1.18 16.42
C ALA A 14 -2.75 -2.54 16.15
N GLY A 15 -2.27 -3.60 16.79
CA GLY A 15 -2.86 -4.94 16.71
C GLY A 15 -4.29 -5.00 17.22
N LYS A 16 -4.57 -4.40 18.38
CA LYS A 16 -5.94 -4.33 18.95
C LYS A 16 -6.91 -3.62 18.00
N LEU A 17 -6.48 -2.50 17.43
CA LEU A 17 -7.31 -1.74 16.49
C LEU A 17 -7.64 -2.54 15.23
N LEU A 18 -6.67 -3.27 14.67
CA LEU A 18 -6.90 -4.16 13.54
C LEU A 18 -7.78 -5.35 13.91
N ASN A 19 -7.58 -5.92 15.10
CA ASN A 19 -8.39 -7.03 15.58
C ASN A 19 -9.86 -6.66 15.74
N HIS A 20 -10.17 -5.40 16.03
CA HIS A 20 -11.56 -4.92 16.04
C HIS A 20 -12.23 -5.13 14.67
N VAL A 21 -11.49 -4.94 13.58
CA VAL A 21 -11.97 -5.22 12.21
C VAL A 21 -11.99 -6.73 11.94
N ARG A 22 -10.91 -7.45 12.24
CA ARG A 22 -10.76 -8.88 11.92
C ARG A 22 -11.78 -9.77 12.65
N LYS A 23 -12.15 -9.44 13.88
CA LYS A 23 -13.18 -10.16 14.65
C LYS A 23 -14.55 -10.25 13.95
N ARG A 24 -14.79 -9.42 12.94
CA ARG A 24 -16.01 -9.50 12.12
C ARG A 24 -16.00 -10.67 11.13
N TYR A 25 -14.81 -11.14 10.76
CA TYR A 25 -14.61 -12.15 9.71
C TYR A 25 -14.33 -13.54 10.26
N TYR A 26 -13.90 -13.66 11.51
CA TYR A 26 -13.49 -14.92 12.10
C TYR A 26 -14.38 -15.32 13.28
N PRO A 27 -14.73 -16.60 13.43
CA PRO A 27 -15.42 -17.09 14.61
C PRO A 27 -14.49 -17.08 15.84
N VAL A 28 -15.08 -17.02 17.03
CA VAL A 28 -14.35 -16.85 18.30
C VAL A 28 -13.33 -17.94 18.56
N ASP A 29 -13.63 -19.19 18.19
CA ASP A 29 -12.73 -20.34 18.33
C ASP A 29 -11.46 -20.26 17.44
N LYS A 30 -11.47 -19.33 16.48
CA LYS A 30 -10.36 -19.07 15.56
C LYS A 30 -9.54 -17.81 15.88
N TYR A 31 -9.90 -17.08 16.91
CA TYR A 31 -9.23 -15.82 17.25
C TYR A 31 -7.74 -16.00 17.52
N GLN A 32 -7.33 -17.06 18.24
CA GLN A 32 -5.90 -17.33 18.49
C GLN A 32 -5.10 -17.50 17.20
N GLU A 33 -5.68 -18.12 16.20
CA GLU A 33 -5.02 -18.41 14.94
C GLU A 33 -4.93 -17.17 14.01
N TYR A 34 -5.99 -16.35 13.97
CA TYR A 34 -6.14 -15.31 12.94
C TYR A 34 -6.05 -13.87 13.42
N LEU A 35 -5.97 -13.63 14.72
CA LEU A 35 -5.81 -12.26 15.23
C LEU A 35 -4.35 -11.91 15.47
N TYR A 36 -4.09 -10.60 15.46
CA TYR A 36 -2.79 -10.05 15.84
C TYR A 36 -2.61 -10.07 17.36
N LEU A 37 -1.36 -10.07 17.80
CA LEU A 37 -1.04 -9.82 19.19
C LEU A 37 -1.65 -8.47 19.64
N PRO A 38 -2.20 -8.35 20.87
CA PRO A 38 -2.16 -9.35 21.96
C PRO A 38 -3.33 -10.34 21.95
N ASP A 39 -4.34 -10.19 21.13
CA ASP A 39 -5.57 -10.99 21.16
C ASP A 39 -5.40 -12.37 20.49
N GLY A 40 -4.44 -12.51 19.60
CA GLY A 40 -4.09 -13.74 18.90
C GLY A 40 -2.58 -13.99 18.91
N GLN A 41 -2.08 -14.75 17.95
CA GLN A 41 -0.65 -15.12 17.88
C GLN A 41 0.10 -14.46 16.72
N ILE A 42 -0.57 -13.75 15.82
CA ILE A 42 0.08 -13.14 14.65
C ILE A 42 0.82 -11.87 15.09
N LYS A 43 2.13 -11.84 14.82
CA LYS A 43 2.92 -10.62 15.04
C LYS A 43 2.64 -9.62 13.91
N LEU A 44 2.22 -8.40 14.27
CA LEU A 44 2.04 -7.34 13.30
C LEU A 44 3.41 -6.85 12.80
N THR A 45 3.62 -6.94 11.49
CA THR A 45 4.78 -6.41 10.77
C THR A 45 4.33 -5.36 9.76
N GLU A 46 5.28 -4.61 9.19
CA GLU A 46 4.98 -3.65 8.11
C GLU A 46 4.28 -4.34 6.93
N ASN A 47 4.80 -5.48 6.48
CA ASN A 47 4.20 -6.20 5.36
C ASN A 47 2.79 -6.70 5.69
N GLU A 48 2.58 -7.23 6.90
CA GLU A 48 1.26 -7.68 7.34
C GLU A 48 0.26 -6.52 7.40
N LEU A 49 0.70 -5.34 7.85
CA LEU A 49 -0.14 -4.14 7.87
C LEU A 49 -0.52 -3.68 6.45
N ILE A 50 0.44 -3.70 5.52
CA ILE A 50 0.22 -3.38 4.10
C ILE A 50 -0.76 -4.38 3.45
N ASP A 51 -0.64 -5.65 3.80
CA ASP A 51 -1.53 -6.70 3.28
C ASP A 51 -2.93 -6.60 3.89
N GLU A 52 -3.04 -6.22 5.18
CA GLU A 52 -4.34 -5.96 5.79
C GLU A 52 -5.06 -4.79 5.12
N TRP A 53 -4.35 -3.71 4.77
CA TRP A 53 -4.90 -2.63 3.95
C TRP A 53 -5.39 -3.14 2.58
N GLY A 54 -4.64 -4.04 1.96
CA GLY A 54 -5.03 -4.64 0.69
C GLY A 54 -6.28 -5.51 0.78
N ARG A 55 -6.43 -6.25 1.88
CA ARG A 55 -7.61 -7.08 2.15
C ARG A 55 -8.84 -6.24 2.45
N GLU A 56 -8.71 -5.27 3.37
CA GLU A 56 -9.84 -4.45 3.83
C GLU A 56 -10.39 -3.53 2.74
N PHE A 57 -9.52 -2.97 1.90
CA PHE A 57 -9.89 -2.05 0.83
C PHE A 57 -9.77 -2.67 -0.57
N PHE A 58 -10.03 -3.96 -0.67
CA PHE A 58 -10.01 -4.66 -1.96
C PHE A 58 -11.00 -4.02 -2.94
N ALA A 59 -10.53 -3.76 -4.17
CA ALA A 59 -11.28 -3.12 -5.25
C ALA A 59 -11.75 -1.67 -5.00
N GLU A 60 -11.28 -1.00 -3.94
CA GLU A 60 -11.61 0.41 -3.66
C GLU A 60 -10.66 1.43 -4.30
N GLY A 61 -9.77 0.99 -5.19
CA GLY A 61 -8.85 1.86 -5.92
C GLY A 61 -7.69 2.44 -5.09
N ARG A 62 -7.48 1.99 -3.86
CA ARG A 62 -6.47 2.55 -2.93
C ARG A 62 -5.11 1.88 -3.00
N ARG A 63 -5.03 0.64 -3.48
CA ARG A 63 -3.81 -0.20 -3.39
C ARG A 63 -2.55 0.50 -3.91
N ARG A 64 -2.62 1.16 -5.08
CA ARG A 64 -1.49 1.88 -5.66
C ARG A 64 -0.98 2.99 -4.73
N THR A 65 -1.89 3.83 -4.23
CA THR A 65 -1.55 4.95 -3.33
C THR A 65 -0.91 4.43 -2.03
N ASP A 66 -1.47 3.37 -1.46
CA ASP A 66 -0.92 2.76 -0.25
C ASP A 66 0.47 2.18 -0.50
N LEU A 67 0.68 1.46 -1.60
CA LEU A 67 1.99 0.91 -1.96
C LEU A 67 3.03 2.01 -2.24
N CYS A 68 2.67 3.10 -2.92
CA CYS A 68 3.56 4.26 -3.09
C CYS A 68 3.95 4.87 -1.74
N ARG A 69 2.98 5.07 -0.86
CA ARG A 69 3.19 5.63 0.48
C ARG A 69 4.10 4.78 1.38
N TRP A 70 4.13 3.48 1.15
CA TRP A 70 5.00 2.52 1.83
C TRP A 70 6.29 2.20 1.05
N ASN A 71 6.56 2.89 -0.06
CA ASN A 71 7.70 2.62 -0.95
C ASN A 71 7.74 1.15 -1.45
N LYS A 72 6.58 0.56 -1.67
CA LYS A 72 6.44 -0.83 -2.13
C LYS A 72 5.90 -0.94 -3.55
N PHE A 73 5.44 0.17 -4.16
CA PHE A 73 4.84 0.12 -5.48
C PHE A 73 5.82 -0.35 -6.55
N THR A 74 7.01 0.23 -6.57
CA THR A 74 8.07 -0.11 -7.54
C THR A 74 9.05 -1.16 -7.02
N THR A 75 9.27 -1.23 -5.69
CA THR A 75 10.25 -2.11 -5.08
C THR A 75 9.70 -3.45 -4.62
N GLY A 76 8.37 -3.57 -4.49
CA GLY A 76 7.73 -4.78 -3.98
C GLY A 76 7.85 -5.96 -4.94
N ILE A 77 7.96 -7.16 -4.36
CA ILE A 77 7.98 -8.43 -5.09
C ILE A 77 6.70 -9.18 -4.76
N TRP A 78 5.97 -9.58 -5.78
CA TRP A 78 4.82 -10.48 -5.68
C TRP A 78 5.03 -11.67 -6.63
N TRP A 79 4.16 -12.66 -6.56
CA TRP A 79 4.26 -13.88 -7.37
C TRP A 79 4.30 -13.61 -8.89
N ASP A 80 3.73 -12.50 -9.35
CA ASP A 80 3.65 -12.08 -10.77
C ASP A 80 4.39 -10.75 -11.05
N LYS A 81 5.10 -10.19 -10.06
CA LYS A 81 5.79 -8.90 -10.18
C LYS A 81 7.21 -8.98 -9.60
N GLN A 82 8.17 -8.51 -10.41
CA GLN A 82 9.51 -8.18 -9.96
C GLN A 82 9.64 -6.66 -9.70
N PRO A 83 10.65 -6.20 -8.96
CA PRO A 83 10.91 -4.78 -8.81
C PRO A 83 11.06 -4.08 -10.15
N ASP A 84 10.54 -2.87 -10.27
CA ASP A 84 10.73 -2.03 -11.44
C ASP A 84 12.19 -1.55 -11.52
N ALA A 85 12.66 -1.18 -12.71
CA ALA A 85 14.02 -0.68 -12.91
C ALA A 85 14.28 0.65 -12.17
N ASP A 86 13.25 1.45 -12.00
CA ASP A 86 13.25 2.71 -11.28
C ASP A 86 11.85 3.04 -10.73
N ASN A 87 11.67 4.23 -10.17
CA ASN A 87 10.43 4.65 -9.54
C ASN A 87 9.57 5.59 -10.40
N HIS A 88 9.86 5.78 -11.68
CA HIS A 88 9.12 6.76 -12.50
C HIS A 88 7.62 6.47 -12.57
N THR A 89 7.22 5.20 -12.49
CA THR A 89 5.81 4.79 -12.52
C THR A 89 5.00 5.19 -11.27
N GLU A 90 5.66 5.70 -10.22
CA GLU A 90 4.98 6.28 -9.05
C GLU A 90 4.30 7.62 -9.37
N ILE A 91 4.74 8.28 -10.43
CA ILE A 91 4.16 9.54 -10.92
C ILE A 91 3.51 9.25 -12.28
N PHE A 92 2.29 9.72 -12.50
CA PHE A 92 1.62 9.54 -13.79
C PHE A 92 2.26 10.43 -14.86
N PRO A 93 2.36 9.94 -16.12
CA PRO A 93 2.78 10.78 -17.23
C PRO A 93 1.75 11.87 -17.51
N LEU A 94 2.22 13.01 -17.97
CA LEU A 94 1.34 14.04 -18.56
C LEU A 94 0.80 13.53 -19.91
N LYS A 95 -0.49 13.72 -20.11
CA LYS A 95 -1.13 13.29 -21.36
C LYS A 95 -0.51 14.04 -22.57
N ARG A 96 -0.21 13.32 -23.64
CA ARG A 96 0.42 13.89 -24.85
C ARG A 96 -0.35 15.09 -25.42
N SER A 97 -1.68 15.04 -25.46
CA SER A 97 -2.49 16.17 -25.92
C SER A 97 -2.32 17.43 -25.07
N THR A 98 -2.13 17.27 -23.74
CA THR A 98 -1.88 18.38 -22.83
C THR A 98 -0.51 19.01 -23.06
N LEU A 99 0.51 18.18 -23.26
CA LEU A 99 1.87 18.64 -23.60
C LEU A 99 1.90 19.36 -24.96
N ASN A 100 1.15 18.87 -25.93
CA ASN A 100 1.08 19.51 -27.28
C ASN A 100 0.35 20.85 -27.24
N SER A 101 -0.62 21.03 -26.32
CA SER A 101 -1.39 22.27 -26.21
C SER A 101 -0.69 23.36 -25.39
N ASN A 102 0.32 22.99 -24.60
CA ASN A 102 1.04 23.96 -23.76
C ASN A 102 2.57 23.71 -23.83
N PRO A 103 3.31 24.54 -24.59
CA PRO A 103 4.75 24.38 -24.80
C PRO A 103 5.61 24.60 -23.54
N ASN A 104 5.02 25.16 -22.46
CA ASN A 104 5.73 25.37 -21.20
C ASN A 104 5.70 24.15 -20.29
N LEU A 105 4.92 23.11 -20.61
CA LEU A 105 4.87 21.88 -19.84
C LEU A 105 6.00 20.94 -20.25
N VAL A 106 6.62 20.35 -19.25
CA VAL A 106 7.66 19.32 -19.40
C VAL A 106 7.11 18.00 -18.85
N GLN A 107 7.37 16.92 -19.59
CA GLN A 107 6.99 15.57 -19.15
C GLN A 107 7.72 15.18 -17.86
N ASN A 108 7.05 14.39 -17.02
CA ASN A 108 7.66 13.81 -15.83
C ASN A 108 8.86 12.92 -16.21
N PRO A 109 9.90 12.87 -15.35
CA PRO A 109 11.07 12.03 -15.59
C PRO A 109 10.70 10.56 -15.84
N GLY A 110 11.45 9.87 -16.68
CA GLY A 110 11.25 8.46 -17.00
C GLY A 110 10.24 8.18 -18.11
N TYR A 111 9.52 9.19 -18.59
CA TYR A 111 8.59 9.08 -19.69
C TYR A 111 9.12 9.81 -20.94
N ASP A 112 8.76 9.31 -22.12
CA ASP A 112 9.19 9.93 -23.38
C ASP A 112 8.80 11.39 -23.46
N SER A 113 9.78 12.23 -23.68
CA SER A 113 9.52 13.62 -24.04
C SER A 113 8.83 13.65 -25.42
N VAL A 114 7.85 14.51 -25.57
CA VAL A 114 7.27 14.79 -26.89
C VAL A 114 8.41 15.36 -27.74
N SER A 115 8.85 14.63 -28.74
CA SER A 115 9.72 15.19 -29.78
C SER A 115 8.92 16.31 -30.48
N ARG A 116 9.37 17.54 -30.33
CA ARG A 116 8.83 18.71 -31.02
C ARG A 116 9.29 18.72 -32.47
#